data_7cb7aaba10796dfd90a7ae9576143a19
#
_entry.id   7cb7aaba10796dfd90a7ae9576143a19
#
_cell.length_a   1.000
_cell.length_b   1.000
_cell.length_c   1.000
_cell.angle_alpha   90.00
_cell.angle_beta   90.00
_cell.angle_gamma   90.00
#
_symmetry.space_group_name_H-M   'P 1'
#
loop_
_entity.id
_entity.type
_entity.pdbx_description
1 polymer ?
#
loop_
_entity_poly.entity_id
_entity_poly.type
_entity_poly.pdbx_seq_one_letter_code
_entity_poly.pdbx_strand_id
1 'polypeptide(L)'
;AEGALPVEFVLVVSSHAGVRGLVIAAEADIPSQTLLPKDFGSLDAYGRAVFDACRAASAELVVMAGFIKYVPIPPDFENRVVNIHPALIPAFCGHGYYGHRVHQAVLDYGAKVSGCTVHFVDNEYDHGPIILQRVVPVQDDDTADALAARVFEAECIAFPEALALIAQGSVSVEGRRVRVRATEPRP
;
A
#
# COMPACT_ATOMS: atom_id res chain seq x y z
N ALA A 1 12.01 0.17 23.91
CA ALA A 1 11.93 0.17 22.45
C ALA A 1 10.49 0.55 22.07
N GLU A 2 10.21 1.84 21.97
CA GLU A 2 8.95 2.33 21.41
C GLU A 2 8.97 2.03 19.90
N GLY A 3 8.01 1.24 19.42
CA GLY A 3 7.55 1.30 18.05
C GLY A 3 8.19 0.37 17.02
N ALA A 4 8.78 -0.75 17.38
CA ALA A 4 9.14 -1.74 16.35
C ALA A 4 7.85 -2.35 15.76
N LEU A 5 7.66 -2.21 14.44
CA LEU A 5 6.57 -2.86 13.74
C LEU A 5 6.69 -4.38 13.94
N PRO A 6 5.64 -5.09 14.41
CA PRO A 6 5.72 -6.53 14.72
C PRO A 6 5.64 -7.40 13.46
N VAL A 7 6.48 -7.10 12.47
CA VAL A 7 6.58 -7.80 11.18
C VAL A 7 8.04 -8.02 10.82
N GLU A 8 8.32 -9.09 10.09
CA GLU A 8 9.61 -9.38 9.49
C GLU A 8 9.51 -9.17 7.96
N PHE A 9 10.45 -8.44 7.39
CA PHE A 9 10.55 -8.28 5.95
C PHE A 9 11.36 -9.42 5.35
N VAL A 10 10.68 -10.37 4.73
CA VAL A 10 11.30 -11.59 4.17
C VAL A 10 11.76 -11.42 2.72
N LEU A 11 11.19 -10.46 1.98
CA LEU A 11 11.51 -10.20 0.58
C LEU A 11 11.09 -8.80 0.15
N VAL A 12 11.90 -8.14 -0.66
CA VAL A 12 11.51 -6.94 -1.42
C VAL A 12 11.48 -7.28 -2.90
N VAL A 13 10.33 -7.09 -3.56
CA VAL A 13 10.18 -7.25 -5.02
C VAL A 13 10.03 -5.89 -5.67
N SER A 14 10.83 -5.61 -6.69
CA SER A 14 10.73 -4.37 -7.46
C SER A 14 10.41 -4.64 -8.92
N SER A 15 9.51 -3.82 -9.50
CA SER A 15 9.21 -3.79 -10.94
C SER A 15 10.21 -2.98 -11.76
N HIS A 16 11.21 -2.36 -11.10
CA HIS A 16 12.24 -1.53 -11.72
C HIS A 16 13.60 -1.81 -11.08
N ALA A 17 14.65 -1.82 -11.90
CA ALA A 17 16.04 -1.89 -11.41
C ALA A 17 16.47 -0.51 -10.86
N GLY A 18 17.43 -0.53 -9.92
CA GLY A 18 18.11 0.67 -9.44
C GLY A 18 17.27 1.64 -8.62
N VAL A 19 16.10 1.23 -8.13
CA VAL A 19 15.26 2.07 -7.26
C VAL A 19 15.79 2.09 -5.83
N ARG A 20 15.56 3.21 -5.13
CA ARG A 20 16.03 3.39 -3.74
C ARG A 20 15.58 2.29 -2.78
N GLY A 21 14.37 1.73 -2.98
CA GLY A 21 13.87 0.64 -2.15
C GLY A 21 14.76 -0.61 -2.14
N LEU A 22 15.41 -0.93 -3.29
CA LEU A 22 16.37 -2.04 -3.37
C LEU A 22 17.67 -1.73 -2.61
N VAL A 23 18.11 -0.47 -2.61
CA VAL A 23 19.28 -0.04 -1.83
C VAL A 23 18.99 -0.16 -0.34
N ILE A 24 17.84 0.32 0.11
CA ILE A 24 17.41 0.22 1.53
C ILE A 24 17.29 -1.25 1.97
N ALA A 25 16.74 -2.12 1.10
CA ALA A 25 16.64 -3.54 1.39
C ALA A 25 18.04 -4.18 1.58
N ALA A 26 18.98 -3.83 0.69
CA ALA A 26 20.35 -4.32 0.80
C ALA A 26 21.07 -3.80 2.06
N GLU A 27 20.89 -2.52 2.42
CA GLU A 27 21.44 -1.94 3.66
C GLU A 27 20.86 -2.58 4.95
N ALA A 28 19.65 -3.14 4.85
CA ALA A 28 18.96 -3.82 5.95
C ALA A 28 19.10 -5.36 5.89
N ASP A 29 19.96 -5.90 5.03
CA ASP A 29 20.14 -7.34 4.79
C ASP A 29 18.84 -8.09 4.42
N ILE A 30 17.87 -7.38 3.81
CA ILE A 30 16.62 -7.97 3.35
C ILE A 30 16.80 -8.53 1.94
N PRO A 31 16.48 -9.82 1.68
CA PRO A 31 16.50 -10.39 0.34
C PRO A 31 15.68 -9.56 -0.64
N SER A 32 16.19 -9.33 -1.85
CA SER A 32 15.46 -8.56 -2.84
C SER A 32 15.53 -9.20 -4.23
N GLN A 33 14.47 -8.99 -5.03
CA GLN A 33 14.36 -9.48 -6.40
C GLN A 33 13.81 -8.40 -7.32
N THR A 34 14.39 -8.25 -8.49
CA THR A 34 13.86 -7.37 -9.54
C THR A 34 13.17 -8.23 -10.61
N LEU A 35 11.86 -8.01 -10.77
CA LEU A 35 11.03 -8.65 -11.78
C LEU A 35 10.52 -7.56 -12.73
N LEU A 36 11.09 -7.47 -13.93
CA LEU A 36 10.71 -6.44 -14.88
C LEU A 36 9.49 -6.91 -15.69
N PRO A 37 8.38 -6.16 -15.73
CA PRO A 37 7.17 -6.57 -16.47
C PRO A 37 7.44 -6.91 -17.95
N LYS A 38 8.40 -6.23 -18.57
CA LYS A 38 8.80 -6.44 -19.97
C LYS A 38 9.42 -7.82 -20.27
N ASP A 39 9.92 -8.51 -19.23
CA ASP A 39 10.56 -9.82 -19.36
C ASP A 39 9.51 -10.96 -19.37
N PHE A 40 8.23 -10.62 -19.22
CA PHE A 40 7.12 -11.57 -19.21
C PHE A 40 6.17 -11.34 -20.37
N GLY A 41 5.67 -12.41 -20.96
CA GLY A 41 4.81 -12.35 -22.15
C GLY A 41 3.39 -11.80 -21.89
N SER A 42 2.96 -11.69 -20.64
CA SER A 42 1.66 -11.15 -20.26
C SER A 42 1.67 -10.63 -18.80
N LEU A 43 0.67 -9.81 -18.45
CA LEU A 43 0.45 -9.37 -17.06
C LEU A 43 0.18 -10.56 -16.12
N ASP A 44 -0.54 -11.58 -16.59
CA ASP A 44 -0.79 -12.79 -15.82
C ASP A 44 0.50 -13.57 -15.52
N ALA A 45 1.40 -13.69 -16.51
CA ALA A 45 2.70 -14.33 -16.31
C ALA A 45 3.56 -13.53 -15.33
N TYR A 46 3.54 -12.21 -15.43
CA TYR A 46 4.22 -11.31 -14.50
C TYR A 46 3.65 -11.44 -13.08
N GLY A 47 2.32 -11.37 -12.94
CA GLY A 47 1.64 -11.52 -11.64
C GLY A 47 1.96 -12.86 -10.97
N ARG A 48 1.92 -13.97 -11.74
CA ARG A 48 2.34 -15.28 -11.23
C ARG A 48 3.77 -15.26 -10.69
N ALA A 49 4.71 -14.69 -11.45
CA ALA A 49 6.11 -14.63 -11.02
C ALA A 49 6.29 -13.82 -9.72
N VAL A 50 5.56 -12.71 -9.56
CA VAL A 50 5.58 -11.91 -8.33
C VAL A 50 5.07 -12.74 -7.14
N PHE A 51 3.92 -13.41 -7.27
CA PHE A 51 3.36 -14.19 -6.17
C PHE A 51 4.11 -15.51 -5.91
N ASP A 52 4.74 -16.10 -6.93
CA ASP A 52 5.64 -17.25 -6.74
C ASP A 52 6.88 -16.86 -5.93
N ALA A 53 7.44 -15.68 -6.16
CA ALA A 53 8.53 -15.15 -5.33
C ALA A 53 8.07 -14.92 -3.88
N CYS A 54 6.86 -14.38 -3.67
CA CYS A 54 6.28 -14.24 -2.33
C CYS A 54 6.08 -15.58 -1.62
N ARG A 55 5.60 -16.62 -2.32
CA ARG A 55 5.44 -17.98 -1.78
C ARG A 55 6.79 -18.60 -1.41
N ALA A 56 7.78 -18.48 -2.30
CA ALA A 56 9.13 -18.99 -2.07
C ALA A 56 9.80 -18.36 -0.83
N ALA A 57 9.47 -17.09 -0.54
CA ALA A 57 9.91 -16.37 0.66
C ALA A 57 9.01 -16.63 1.88
N SER A 58 7.98 -17.48 1.78
CA SER A 58 6.99 -17.72 2.85
C SER A 58 6.29 -16.44 3.35
N ALA A 59 6.07 -15.46 2.47
CA ALA A 59 5.41 -14.22 2.83
C ALA A 59 3.95 -14.46 3.23
N GLU A 60 3.58 -14.07 4.44
CA GLU A 60 2.20 -14.16 4.95
C GLU A 60 1.34 -12.97 4.50
N LEU A 61 1.96 -11.82 4.30
CA LEU A 61 1.34 -10.57 3.85
C LEU A 61 2.19 -9.94 2.75
N VAL A 62 1.55 -9.41 1.73
CA VAL A 62 2.20 -8.60 0.68
C VAL A 62 1.84 -7.14 0.89
N VAL A 63 2.85 -6.27 0.91
CA VAL A 63 2.69 -4.84 1.14
C VAL A 63 3.08 -4.09 -0.13
N MET A 64 2.14 -3.38 -0.73
CA MET A 64 2.36 -2.56 -1.91
C MET A 64 2.55 -1.10 -1.48
N ALA A 65 3.77 -0.59 -1.65
CA ALA A 65 4.13 0.80 -1.39
C ALA A 65 4.74 1.40 -2.66
N GLY A 66 3.97 2.21 -3.38
CA GLY A 66 4.38 2.76 -4.66
C GLY A 66 4.51 1.72 -5.79
N PHE A 67 3.88 0.57 -5.66
CA PHE A 67 3.86 -0.46 -6.71
C PHE A 67 2.69 -0.17 -7.66
N ILE A 68 2.99 0.48 -8.79
CA ILE A 68 1.99 1.00 -9.75
C ILE A 68 1.62 0.00 -10.86
N LYS A 69 2.13 -1.22 -10.81
CA LYS A 69 1.82 -2.23 -11.83
C LYS A 69 0.65 -3.08 -11.39
N TYR A 70 -0.28 -3.30 -12.30
CA TYR A 70 -1.36 -4.25 -12.05
C TYR A 70 -0.79 -5.67 -12.01
N VAL A 71 -1.14 -6.40 -10.98
CA VAL A 71 -0.86 -7.83 -10.82
C VAL A 71 -2.14 -8.53 -10.36
N PRO A 72 -2.64 -9.54 -11.08
CA PRO A 72 -3.79 -10.32 -10.62
C PRO A 72 -3.48 -10.99 -9.29
N ILE A 73 -4.35 -10.77 -8.30
CA ILE A 73 -4.20 -11.36 -6.96
C ILE A 73 -4.71 -12.80 -7.01
N PRO A 74 -3.88 -13.81 -6.74
CA PRO A 74 -4.32 -15.19 -6.73
C PRO A 74 -5.14 -15.50 -5.48
N PRO A 75 -6.01 -16.54 -5.51
CA PRO A 75 -6.94 -16.83 -4.41
C PRO A 75 -6.28 -17.07 -3.05
N ASP A 76 -5.06 -17.64 -3.02
CA ASP A 76 -4.30 -17.88 -1.80
C ASP A 76 -3.72 -16.60 -1.17
N PHE A 77 -3.79 -15.46 -1.88
CA PHE A 77 -3.44 -14.14 -1.36
C PHE A 77 -4.67 -13.20 -1.19
N GLU A 78 -5.88 -13.73 -1.31
CA GLU A 78 -7.08 -12.95 -0.99
C GLU A 78 -7.03 -12.43 0.46
N ASN A 79 -7.28 -11.13 0.66
CA ASN A 79 -7.16 -10.42 1.94
C ASN A 79 -5.75 -10.52 2.58
N ARG A 80 -4.71 -10.77 1.78
CA ARG A 80 -3.31 -10.83 2.20
C ARG A 80 -2.41 -9.87 1.40
N VAL A 81 -3.00 -8.99 0.63
CA VAL A 81 -2.29 -7.92 -0.08
C VAL A 81 -2.84 -6.60 0.39
N VAL A 82 -1.98 -5.68 0.81
CA VAL A 82 -2.34 -4.36 1.34
C VAL A 82 -1.65 -3.29 0.52
N ASN A 83 -2.38 -2.24 0.19
CA ASN A 83 -1.87 -1.06 -0.51
C ASN A 83 -2.16 0.20 0.29
N ILE A 84 -1.35 1.24 0.07
CA ILE A 84 -1.65 2.60 0.50
C ILE A 84 -1.88 3.47 -0.74
N HIS A 85 -2.99 4.21 -0.74
CA HIS A 85 -3.38 5.12 -1.81
C HIS A 85 -3.43 6.56 -1.27
N PRO A 86 -2.81 7.55 -1.98
CA PRO A 86 -2.66 8.92 -1.46
C PRO A 86 -3.92 9.79 -1.64
N ALA A 87 -5.11 9.20 -1.44
CA ALA A 87 -6.38 9.91 -1.35
C ALA A 87 -7.37 9.17 -0.45
N LEU A 88 -8.50 9.81 -0.18
CA LEU A 88 -9.61 9.23 0.59
C LEU A 88 -10.53 8.46 -0.37
N ILE A 89 -10.29 7.15 -0.55
CA ILE A 89 -11.17 6.28 -1.33
C ILE A 89 -12.61 6.40 -0.80
N PRO A 90 -13.65 6.54 -1.67
CA PRO A 90 -13.65 6.30 -3.12
C PRO A 90 -13.36 7.52 -4.00
N ALA A 91 -12.92 8.65 -3.46
CA ALA A 91 -12.58 9.82 -4.25
C ALA A 91 -11.14 9.73 -4.78
N PHE A 92 -10.88 10.28 -5.97
CA PHE A 92 -9.55 10.41 -6.59
C PHE A 92 -8.75 9.10 -6.63
N CYS A 93 -9.40 7.98 -6.96
CA CYS A 93 -8.82 6.65 -6.98
C CYS A 93 -9.17 5.89 -8.27
N GLY A 94 -8.59 4.71 -8.45
CA GLY A 94 -8.81 3.88 -9.63
C GLY A 94 -7.78 4.09 -10.73
N HIS A 95 -8.04 3.52 -11.90
CA HIS A 95 -7.10 3.54 -13.03
C HIS A 95 -6.67 4.96 -13.42
N GLY A 96 -5.36 5.22 -13.42
CA GLY A 96 -4.77 6.51 -13.78
C GLY A 96 -4.53 7.47 -12.61
N TYR A 97 -5.08 7.21 -11.43
CA TYR A 97 -4.82 7.97 -10.22
C TYR A 97 -3.63 7.41 -9.45
N TYR A 98 -2.44 7.98 -9.64
CA TYR A 98 -1.23 7.59 -8.93
C TYR A 98 -0.25 8.76 -8.81
N GLY A 99 0.54 8.77 -7.74
CA GLY A 99 1.58 9.76 -7.48
C GLY A 99 1.04 11.18 -7.54
N HIS A 100 1.80 12.09 -8.14
CA HIS A 100 1.50 13.53 -8.24
C HIS A 100 0.13 13.84 -8.88
N ARG A 101 -0.37 12.98 -9.79
CA ARG A 101 -1.66 13.19 -10.47
C ARG A 101 -2.84 13.19 -9.51
N VAL A 102 -2.77 12.43 -8.43
CA VAL A 102 -3.82 12.39 -7.41
C VAL A 102 -3.96 13.75 -6.74
N HIS A 103 -2.85 14.32 -6.28
CA HIS A 103 -2.84 15.60 -5.58
C HIS A 103 -3.28 16.75 -6.49
N GLN A 104 -2.84 16.76 -7.76
CA GLN A 104 -3.29 17.73 -8.74
C GLN A 104 -4.81 17.63 -8.95
N ALA A 105 -5.36 16.43 -9.09
CA ALA A 105 -6.80 16.24 -9.27
C ALA A 105 -7.61 16.72 -8.05
N VAL A 106 -7.09 16.53 -6.82
CA VAL A 106 -7.71 17.07 -5.59
C VAL A 106 -7.77 18.60 -5.63
N LEU A 107 -6.68 19.25 -6.03
CA LEU A 107 -6.61 20.71 -6.15
C LEU A 107 -7.51 21.24 -7.26
N ASP A 108 -7.48 20.62 -8.44
CA ASP A 108 -8.30 21.03 -9.59
C ASP A 108 -9.80 20.89 -9.30
N TYR A 109 -10.18 19.91 -8.47
CA TYR A 109 -11.57 19.75 -8.02
C TYR A 109 -11.97 20.80 -6.98
N GLY A 110 -11.03 21.41 -6.28
CA GLY A 110 -11.28 22.36 -5.19
C GLY A 110 -11.71 21.67 -3.89
N ALA A 111 -11.29 20.42 -3.66
CA ALA A 111 -11.55 19.72 -2.41
C ALA A 111 -10.87 20.43 -1.23
N LYS A 112 -11.51 20.42 -0.06
CA LYS A 112 -10.98 21.07 1.16
C LYS A 112 -10.28 20.10 2.10
N VAL A 113 -10.40 18.80 1.81
CA VAL A 113 -9.71 17.72 2.52
C VAL A 113 -9.18 16.71 1.52
N SER A 114 -8.03 16.12 1.85
CA SER A 114 -7.42 14.95 1.20
C SER A 114 -6.96 13.98 2.26
N GLY A 115 -6.06 13.08 1.94
CA GLY A 115 -5.52 12.14 2.90
C GLY A 115 -4.96 10.90 2.24
N CYS A 116 -4.89 9.82 3.02
CA CYS A 116 -4.49 8.52 2.50
C CYS A 116 -5.45 7.42 2.97
N THR A 117 -5.47 6.34 2.21
CA THR A 117 -6.26 5.13 2.50
C THR A 117 -5.37 3.92 2.47
N VAL A 118 -5.36 3.15 3.56
CA VAL A 118 -4.79 1.80 3.60
C VAL A 118 -5.93 0.81 3.41
N HIS A 119 -5.81 -0.07 2.42
CA HIS A 119 -6.87 -1.00 2.06
C HIS A 119 -6.30 -2.36 1.64
N PHE A 120 -7.08 -3.42 1.76
CA PHE A 120 -6.78 -4.68 1.10
C PHE A 120 -6.91 -4.51 -0.41
N VAL A 121 -6.07 -5.20 -1.17
CA VAL A 121 -6.09 -5.18 -2.64
C VAL A 121 -6.94 -6.35 -3.13
N ASP A 122 -7.85 -6.05 -4.04
CA ASP A 122 -8.55 -7.03 -4.86
C ASP A 122 -8.15 -6.90 -6.34
N ASN A 123 -8.91 -7.50 -7.25
CA ASN A 123 -8.60 -7.44 -8.68
C ASN A 123 -9.20 -6.21 -9.39
N GLU A 124 -9.59 -5.18 -8.63
CA GLU A 124 -9.99 -3.87 -9.14
C GLU A 124 -9.09 -2.77 -8.54
N TYR A 125 -8.77 -1.72 -9.32
CA TYR A 125 -7.90 -0.65 -8.83
C TYR A 125 -8.53 0.10 -7.66
N ASP A 126 -7.81 0.19 -6.53
CA ASP A 126 -8.15 0.95 -5.33
C ASP A 126 -9.57 0.66 -4.79
N HIS A 127 -10.06 -0.57 -5.00
CA HIS A 127 -11.43 -0.94 -4.72
C HIS A 127 -11.58 -1.74 -3.43
N GLY A 128 -10.62 -2.54 -3.02
CA GLY A 128 -10.71 -3.48 -1.92
C GLY A 128 -11.09 -2.89 -0.55
N PRO A 129 -11.36 -3.74 0.45
CA PRO A 129 -11.84 -3.33 1.77
C PRO A 129 -10.87 -2.37 2.49
N ILE A 130 -11.38 -1.23 2.96
CA ILE A 130 -10.61 -0.18 3.62
C ILE A 130 -10.29 -0.58 5.07
N ILE A 131 -9.01 -0.53 5.45
CA ILE A 131 -8.51 -0.82 6.80
C ILE A 131 -8.56 0.44 7.65
N LEU A 132 -7.94 1.52 7.17
CA LEU A 132 -7.98 2.82 7.83
C LEU A 132 -7.77 3.96 6.82
N GLN A 133 -8.17 5.15 7.22
CA GLN A 133 -7.97 6.40 6.47
C GLN A 133 -7.46 7.49 7.41
N ARG A 134 -6.55 8.33 6.90
CA ARG A 134 -6.14 9.57 7.58
C ARG A 134 -6.44 10.77 6.71
N VAL A 135 -7.09 11.76 7.30
CA VAL A 135 -7.49 13.00 6.65
C VAL A 135 -6.41 14.06 6.86
N VAL A 136 -6.12 14.82 5.81
CA VAL A 136 -5.30 16.04 5.88
C VAL A 136 -6.07 17.21 5.28
N PRO A 137 -5.88 18.45 5.77
CA PRO A 137 -6.48 19.63 5.14
C PRO A 137 -5.81 19.94 3.81
N VAL A 138 -6.59 20.49 2.87
CA VAL A 138 -6.09 21.15 1.67
C VAL A 138 -6.11 22.66 1.94
N GLN A 139 -4.96 23.32 1.80
CA GLN A 139 -4.80 24.76 2.01
C GLN A 139 -5.08 25.51 0.71
N ASP A 140 -5.48 26.79 0.81
CA ASP A 140 -5.92 27.55 -0.36
C ASP A 140 -4.77 27.86 -1.35
N ASP A 141 -3.53 27.86 -0.87
CA ASP A 141 -2.30 28.12 -1.63
C ASP A 141 -1.47 26.84 -1.87
N ASP A 142 -2.03 25.64 -1.62
CA ASP A 142 -1.32 24.39 -1.86
C ASP A 142 -0.93 24.24 -3.34
N THR A 143 0.31 23.85 -3.54
CA THR A 143 0.74 23.19 -4.77
C THR A 143 0.54 21.68 -4.63
N ALA A 144 0.53 20.93 -5.74
CA ALA A 144 0.44 19.48 -5.70
C ALA A 144 1.61 18.86 -4.92
N ASP A 145 2.80 19.45 -4.95
CA ASP A 145 3.95 19.01 -4.17
C ASP A 145 3.77 19.24 -2.66
N ALA A 146 3.21 20.40 -2.28
CA ALA A 146 2.93 20.71 -0.87
C ALA A 146 1.88 19.76 -0.28
N LEU A 147 0.80 19.51 -1.04
CA LEU A 147 -0.21 18.53 -0.64
C LEU A 147 0.35 17.10 -0.60
N ALA A 148 1.16 16.72 -1.59
CA ALA A 148 1.82 15.41 -1.62
C ALA A 148 2.70 15.18 -0.39
N ALA A 149 3.50 16.16 0.01
CA ALA A 149 4.34 16.07 1.20
C ALA A 149 3.51 15.86 2.46
N ARG A 150 2.41 16.62 2.63
CA ARG A 150 1.50 16.50 3.78
C ARG A 150 0.78 15.15 3.80
N VAL A 151 0.34 14.64 2.66
CA VAL A 151 -0.27 13.30 2.56
C VAL A 151 0.76 12.23 2.87
N PHE A 152 2.00 12.36 2.39
CA PHE A 152 3.08 11.41 2.67
C PHE A 152 3.40 11.30 4.17
N GLU A 153 3.39 12.41 4.90
CA GLU A 153 3.52 12.40 6.37
C GLU A 153 2.39 11.55 7.02
N ALA A 154 1.16 11.71 6.53
CA ALA A 154 0.03 10.90 7.01
C ALA A 154 0.18 9.42 6.61
N GLU A 155 0.69 9.11 5.43
CA GLU A 155 1.00 7.74 4.97
C GLU A 155 2.05 7.07 5.87
N CYS A 156 3.11 7.78 6.25
CA CYS A 156 4.16 7.29 7.14
C CYS A 156 3.64 6.90 8.53
N ILE A 157 2.49 7.42 8.93
CA ILE A 157 1.81 7.04 10.17
C ILE A 157 0.77 5.94 9.92
N ALA A 158 -0.07 6.13 8.91
CA ALA A 158 -1.20 5.24 8.61
C ALA A 158 -0.76 3.82 8.23
N PHE A 159 0.28 3.71 7.42
CA PHE A 159 0.68 2.40 6.89
C PHE A 159 1.25 1.48 7.98
N PRO A 160 2.24 1.89 8.79
CA PRO A 160 2.71 1.06 9.91
C PRO A 160 1.61 0.72 10.91
N GLU A 161 0.68 1.66 11.19
CA GLU A 161 -0.47 1.41 12.08
C GLU A 161 -1.36 0.29 11.52
N ALA A 162 -1.72 0.34 10.25
CA ALA A 162 -2.53 -0.70 9.62
C ALA A 162 -1.82 -2.07 9.62
N LEU A 163 -0.52 -2.10 9.33
CA LEU A 163 0.28 -3.33 9.35
C LEU A 163 0.37 -3.91 10.77
N ALA A 164 0.52 -3.06 11.79
CA ALA A 164 0.52 -3.50 13.18
C ALA A 164 -0.83 -4.13 13.58
N LEU A 165 -1.95 -3.53 13.19
CA LEU A 165 -3.30 -4.07 13.43
C LEU A 165 -3.48 -5.45 12.78
N ILE A 166 -3.00 -5.62 11.55
CA ILE A 166 -3.04 -6.91 10.84
C ILE A 166 -2.18 -7.95 11.55
N ALA A 167 -0.92 -7.62 11.86
CA ALA A 167 0.03 -8.51 12.52
C ALA A 167 -0.43 -8.97 13.91
N GLN A 168 -1.20 -8.13 14.62
CA GLN A 168 -1.82 -8.45 15.91
C GLN A 168 -3.10 -9.28 15.77
N GLY A 169 -3.56 -9.61 14.56
CA GLY A 169 -4.81 -10.32 14.34
C GLY A 169 -6.06 -9.50 14.74
N SER A 170 -5.93 -8.17 14.83
CA SER A 170 -7.01 -7.27 15.24
C SER A 170 -7.95 -6.90 14.09
N VAL A 171 -7.64 -7.33 12.86
CA VAL A 171 -8.40 -7.01 11.65
C VAL A 171 -9.19 -8.22 11.18
N SER A 172 -10.47 -8.04 10.86
CA SER A 172 -11.31 -9.03 10.18
C SER A 172 -12.09 -8.39 9.03
N VAL A 173 -12.23 -9.12 7.93
CA VAL A 173 -12.94 -8.66 6.72
C VAL A 173 -14.30 -9.35 6.64
N GLU A 174 -15.36 -8.56 6.53
CA GLU A 174 -16.75 -9.02 6.35
C GLU A 174 -17.32 -8.36 5.10
N GLY A 175 -17.23 -9.02 3.95
CA GLY A 175 -17.55 -8.43 2.66
C GLY A 175 -16.65 -7.22 2.38
N ARG A 176 -17.22 -6.03 2.23
CA ARG A 176 -16.46 -4.79 2.05
C ARG A 176 -16.07 -4.08 3.35
N ARG A 177 -16.50 -4.58 4.48
CA ARG A 177 -16.23 -3.93 5.76
C ARG A 177 -15.06 -4.59 6.47
N VAL A 178 -14.12 -3.76 6.88
CA VAL A 178 -13.06 -4.18 7.79
C VAL A 178 -13.48 -3.80 9.21
N ARG A 179 -13.44 -4.76 10.11
CA ARG A 179 -13.60 -4.52 11.53
C ARG A 179 -12.25 -4.55 12.21
N VAL A 180 -11.97 -3.51 12.95
CA VAL A 180 -10.80 -3.44 13.84
C VAL A 180 -11.28 -3.66 15.27
N ARG A 181 -10.81 -4.74 15.90
CA ARG A 181 -11.08 -4.97 17.32
C ARG A 181 -10.22 -4.00 18.13
N ALA A 182 -10.84 -3.34 19.10
CA ALA A 182 -10.06 -2.58 20.07
C ALA A 182 -9.09 -3.53 20.77
N THR A 183 -7.80 -3.22 20.68
CA THR A 183 -6.80 -3.93 21.51
C THR A 183 -7.07 -3.52 22.94
N GLU A 184 -7.55 -4.45 23.79
CA GLU A 184 -7.54 -4.21 25.22
C GLU A 184 -6.10 -3.89 25.64
N PRO A 185 -5.86 -2.84 26.44
CA PRO A 185 -4.54 -2.60 26.98
C PRO A 185 -4.13 -3.85 27.74
N ARG A 186 -2.98 -4.43 27.35
CA ARG A 186 -2.40 -5.54 28.14
C ARG A 186 -2.16 -5.05 29.55
N PRO A 187 -2.53 -5.86 30.56
CA PRO A 187 -2.33 -5.51 31.96
C PRO A 187 -0.88 -5.28 32.32
#